data_81ac1ad1ebb95902db0f2a20ccbc3740
#
_entry.id   81ac1ad1ebb95902db0f2a20ccbc3740
#
_cell.length_a   1.000
_cell.length_b   1.000
_cell.length_c   1.000
_cell.angle_alpha   90.00
_cell.angle_beta   90.00
_cell.angle_gamma   90.00
#
_symmetry.space_group_name_H-M   'P 1'
#
loop_
_entity.id
_entity.type
_entity.pdbx_description
1 polymer ?
#
loop_
_entity_poly.entity_id
_entity_poly.type
_entity_poly.pdbx_seq_one_letter_code
_entity_poly.pdbx_strand_id
1 'polypeptide(L)'
;ATAGTTLAIFLFAVCLSTHAEVHLPAIFSDGMVMQQQTHANLWGTATPNKKVTVRTSWDGKLYAVTADKQGAWKLAVSTPEAGGPYTVTFDDGTPKVLSNILIGELWLCSGQSNMEMPMKGFKNQPVENANMDILRSRNPKIRLFTVKRTSTFTPENDVTGSWKEASPATVRDFSATAYYFGRLVNEILDVPVGLIVAAWGGSACEAWMTADWLKAFPDAKIPRSETDIKSKNRTPTVLYNGMLHPLIGLTMKGVIWYQGEDNWNRAHTYADMFTTLINGWRTEWKQGDFPFYYCQIAPYDYGIITERGKEVINTAYLREAQAQVEHRVPNTGMAVLLDAGMEKGIHPARKQVAGERLALLALTKTYGIEGVNGESPYYKSIEIKNDTVIVSFERAGMWISGKNCFESKNFEVAGEDKVFYPAKAWIERSKMLVKSEMVPHPVAVRYGFVNYVEGDVYCDGLPLGSFRSDDW
;
A
#
# COMPACT_ATOMS: atom_id res chain seq x y z
N ALA A 1 -15.06 80.54 -40.79
CA ALA A 1 -14.08 79.49 -41.04
C ALA A 1 -13.74 78.78 -39.72
N THR A 2 -14.33 77.65 -39.48
CA THR A 2 -14.04 76.78 -38.28
C THR A 2 -13.29 75.57 -38.79
N ALA A 3 -12.04 75.45 -38.39
CA ALA A 3 -11.21 74.26 -38.63
C ALA A 3 -11.52 73.19 -37.65
N GLY A 4 -12.03 72.05 -38.09
CA GLY A 4 -12.21 70.87 -37.32
C GLY A 4 -10.94 70.02 -37.29
N THR A 5 -10.40 69.84 -36.15
CA THR A 5 -9.23 68.98 -35.94
C THR A 5 -9.73 67.54 -35.64
N THR A 6 -9.50 66.65 -36.60
CA THR A 6 -9.82 65.18 -36.35
C THR A 6 -8.68 64.55 -35.63
N LEU A 7 -8.92 64.11 -34.38
CA LEU A 7 -7.99 63.35 -33.55
C LEU A 7 -8.09 61.85 -33.88
N ALA A 8 -7.08 61.33 -34.59
CA ALA A 8 -6.98 59.88 -34.84
C ALA A 8 -6.45 59.18 -33.63
N ILE A 9 -7.31 58.41 -32.95
CA ILE A 9 -6.92 57.53 -31.82
C ILE A 9 -6.37 56.23 -32.44
N PHE A 10 -5.06 56.07 -32.38
CA PHE A 10 -4.40 54.78 -32.63
C PHE A 10 -4.60 53.86 -31.42
N LEU A 11 -5.50 52.90 -31.52
CA LEU A 11 -5.58 51.79 -30.57
C LEU A 11 -4.38 50.87 -30.84
N PHE A 12 -3.37 50.94 -29.99
CA PHE A 12 -2.37 49.91 -29.89
C PHE A 12 -3.01 48.69 -29.22
N ALA A 13 -3.40 47.68 -29.99
CA ALA A 13 -3.70 46.37 -29.46
C ALA A 13 -2.42 45.77 -28.93
N VAL A 14 -2.20 45.85 -27.63
CA VAL A 14 -1.19 45.05 -26.93
C VAL A 14 -1.67 43.61 -26.97
N CYS A 15 -1.18 42.85 -27.95
CA CYS A 15 -1.27 41.39 -27.91
C CYS A 15 -0.44 40.94 -26.68
N LEU A 16 -1.11 40.79 -25.57
CA LEU A 16 -0.59 39.95 -24.47
C LEU A 16 -0.51 38.54 -25.01
N SER A 17 0.62 38.17 -25.58
CA SER A 17 0.95 36.77 -25.82
C SER A 17 1.00 36.11 -24.45
N THR A 18 -0.09 35.50 -24.08
CA THR A 18 -0.08 34.53 -23.00
C THR A 18 0.81 33.37 -23.44
N HIS A 19 2.06 33.41 -23.04
CA HIS A 19 2.94 32.25 -23.19
C HIS A 19 2.34 31.13 -22.31
N ALA A 20 1.58 30.25 -22.95
CA ALA A 20 1.17 29.02 -22.28
C ALA A 20 2.43 28.19 -22.07
N GLU A 21 2.70 27.88 -20.86
CA GLU A 21 3.81 27.06 -20.40
C GLU A 21 3.32 25.63 -20.18
N VAL A 22 4.22 24.64 -20.33
CA VAL A 22 3.91 23.27 -19.95
C VAL A 22 3.55 23.21 -18.47
N HIS A 23 2.37 22.67 -18.17
CA HIS A 23 1.93 22.38 -16.80
C HIS A 23 2.05 20.90 -16.52
N LEU A 24 2.75 20.58 -15.43
CA LEU A 24 2.98 19.21 -14.96
C LEU A 24 2.17 18.95 -13.68
N PRO A 25 1.60 17.74 -13.52
CA PRO A 25 1.02 17.35 -12.24
C PRO A 25 2.08 17.35 -11.15
N ALA A 26 1.64 17.52 -9.89
CA ALA A 26 2.53 17.67 -8.74
C ALA A 26 3.55 16.54 -8.60
N ILE A 27 3.21 15.33 -9.04
CA ILE A 27 4.09 14.16 -8.98
C ILE A 27 5.34 14.32 -9.85
N PHE A 28 5.27 15.09 -10.92
CA PHE A 28 6.41 15.42 -11.78
C PHE A 28 6.95 16.81 -11.42
N SER A 29 7.86 16.83 -10.48
CA SER A 29 8.46 18.04 -9.93
C SER A 29 9.90 17.79 -9.47
N ASP A 30 10.58 18.85 -9.09
CA ASP A 30 11.96 18.76 -8.59
C ASP A 30 12.04 17.74 -7.44
N GLY A 31 13.12 16.97 -7.45
CA GLY A 31 13.36 15.96 -6.44
C GLY A 31 12.65 14.62 -6.65
N MET A 32 11.85 14.46 -7.69
CA MET A 32 11.14 13.21 -7.97
C MET A 32 12.10 12.02 -8.19
N VAL A 33 11.58 10.82 -7.96
CA VAL A 33 12.20 9.56 -8.39
C VAL A 33 11.41 8.99 -9.56
N MET A 34 12.09 8.58 -10.60
CA MET A 34 11.52 7.84 -11.72
C MET A 34 11.98 6.38 -11.67
N GLN A 35 11.10 5.47 -12.08
CA GLN A 35 11.43 4.04 -12.12
C GLN A 35 12.56 3.77 -13.12
N GLN A 36 13.58 3.00 -12.70
CA GLN A 36 14.73 2.65 -13.52
C GLN A 36 14.43 1.58 -14.59
N GLN A 37 15.27 1.54 -15.63
CA GLN A 37 15.34 0.47 -16.64
C GLN A 37 13.98 0.14 -17.27
N THR A 38 13.24 1.17 -17.66
CA THR A 38 11.90 1.05 -18.22
C THR A 38 11.58 2.21 -19.15
N HIS A 39 10.39 2.18 -19.72
CA HIS A 39 9.77 3.33 -20.39
C HIS A 39 8.83 4.00 -19.40
N ALA A 40 9.26 5.14 -18.85
CA ALA A 40 8.52 5.88 -17.82
C ALA A 40 7.58 6.90 -18.45
N ASN A 41 6.31 6.81 -18.09
CA ASN A 41 5.28 7.74 -18.55
C ASN A 41 5.46 9.14 -17.93
N LEU A 42 5.32 10.15 -18.77
CA LEU A 42 5.21 11.55 -18.39
C LEU A 42 3.99 12.14 -19.09
N TRP A 43 3.26 13.02 -18.40
CA TRP A 43 2.09 13.69 -18.97
C TRP A 43 1.88 15.07 -18.34
N GLY A 44 1.05 15.85 -18.97
CA GLY A 44 0.68 17.16 -18.50
C GLY A 44 -0.22 17.87 -19.48
N THR A 45 -0.26 19.19 -19.39
CA THR A 45 -0.95 20.04 -20.32
C THR A 45 -0.01 21.07 -20.92
N ALA A 46 -0.33 21.55 -22.09
CA ALA A 46 0.39 22.59 -22.84
C ALA A 46 -0.59 23.38 -23.68
N THR A 47 -0.11 24.30 -24.49
CA THR A 47 -0.95 24.99 -25.48
C THR A 47 -1.57 23.96 -26.42
N PRO A 48 -2.91 23.98 -26.63
CA PRO A 48 -3.57 23.07 -27.55
C PRO A 48 -2.91 23.01 -28.93
N ASN A 49 -2.80 21.79 -29.46
CA ASN A 49 -2.20 21.47 -30.76
C ASN A 49 -0.72 21.85 -30.94
N LYS A 50 -0.04 22.29 -29.88
CA LYS A 50 1.40 22.54 -29.92
C LYS A 50 2.22 21.28 -29.73
N LYS A 51 3.39 21.27 -30.33
CA LYS A 51 4.43 20.27 -30.10
C LYS A 51 5.07 20.49 -28.72
N VAL A 52 5.11 19.44 -27.92
CA VAL A 52 5.83 19.39 -26.65
C VAL A 52 7.06 18.50 -26.82
N THR A 53 8.23 19.02 -26.50
CA THR A 53 9.47 18.22 -26.46
C THR A 53 9.91 17.96 -25.04
N VAL A 54 10.52 16.79 -24.81
CA VAL A 54 11.09 16.37 -23.54
C VAL A 54 12.52 15.90 -23.77
N ARG A 55 13.47 16.52 -23.08
CA ARG A 55 14.88 16.15 -23.15
C ARG A 55 15.34 15.60 -21.80
N THR A 56 15.94 14.44 -21.82
CA THR A 56 16.47 13.76 -20.65
C THR A 56 18.00 13.91 -20.57
N SER A 57 18.53 14.32 -19.42
CA SER A 57 19.96 14.61 -19.28
C SER A 57 20.85 13.37 -19.20
N TRP A 58 20.29 12.22 -18.82
CA TRP A 58 21.09 10.99 -18.69
C TRP A 58 21.57 10.40 -20.02
N ASP A 59 20.92 10.72 -21.13
CA ASP A 59 21.29 10.26 -22.47
C ASP A 59 21.23 11.37 -23.54
N GLY A 60 20.75 12.56 -23.16
CA GLY A 60 20.59 13.69 -24.08
C GLY A 60 19.46 13.52 -25.11
N LYS A 61 18.66 12.45 -25.00
CA LYS A 61 17.63 12.12 -25.98
C LYS A 61 16.48 13.11 -25.96
N LEU A 62 15.96 13.41 -27.14
CA LEU A 62 14.82 14.28 -27.35
C LEU A 62 13.60 13.46 -27.76
N TYR A 63 12.54 13.61 -26.99
CA TYR A 63 11.21 13.06 -27.26
C TYR A 63 10.25 14.16 -27.67
N ALA A 64 9.23 13.84 -28.45
CA ALA A 64 8.24 14.81 -28.89
C ALA A 64 6.86 14.19 -28.98
N VAL A 65 5.85 15.01 -28.67
CA VAL A 65 4.44 14.67 -28.80
C VAL A 65 3.67 15.95 -29.10
N THR A 66 2.53 15.87 -29.77
CA THR A 66 1.64 17.03 -29.99
C THR A 66 0.52 16.98 -28.94
N ALA A 67 0.33 18.07 -28.20
CA ALA A 67 -0.81 18.24 -27.31
C ALA A 67 -2.11 18.16 -28.10
N ASP A 68 -3.15 17.58 -27.52
CA ASP A 68 -4.46 17.50 -28.15
C ASP A 68 -5.21 18.84 -28.16
N LYS A 69 -6.45 18.82 -28.59
CA LYS A 69 -7.32 20.02 -28.66
C LYS A 69 -7.61 20.65 -27.30
N GLN A 70 -7.49 19.88 -26.23
CA GLN A 70 -7.66 20.31 -24.85
C GLN A 70 -6.32 20.68 -24.20
N GLY A 71 -5.21 20.50 -24.88
CA GLY A 71 -3.87 20.76 -24.40
C GLY A 71 -3.24 19.57 -23.66
N ALA A 72 -3.90 18.41 -23.55
CA ALA A 72 -3.36 17.26 -22.89
C ALA A 72 -2.30 16.56 -23.76
N TRP A 73 -1.23 16.10 -23.13
CA TRP A 73 -0.16 15.34 -23.76
C TRP A 73 0.34 14.22 -22.84
N LYS A 74 0.84 13.17 -23.46
CA LYS A 74 1.47 12.04 -22.78
C LYS A 74 2.54 11.43 -23.68
N LEU A 75 3.67 11.07 -23.10
CA LEU A 75 4.73 10.31 -23.75
C LEU A 75 5.48 9.44 -22.73
N ALA A 76 6.32 8.55 -23.20
CA ALA A 76 7.20 7.75 -22.36
C ALA A 76 8.66 8.04 -22.72
N VAL A 77 9.51 8.10 -21.70
CA VAL A 77 10.97 8.25 -21.83
C VAL A 77 11.67 7.00 -21.35
N SER A 78 12.75 6.60 -22.02
CA SER A 78 13.59 5.50 -21.53
C SER A 78 14.39 5.94 -20.32
N THR A 79 14.37 5.16 -19.26
CA THR A 79 15.16 5.39 -18.05
C THR A 79 16.34 4.42 -17.97
N PRO A 80 17.52 4.90 -17.52
CA PRO A 80 18.72 4.10 -17.36
C PRO A 80 18.67 3.27 -16.08
N GLU A 81 19.77 2.62 -15.74
CA GLU A 81 20.04 2.11 -14.40
C GLU A 81 20.00 3.25 -13.37
N ALA A 82 19.76 2.87 -12.11
CA ALA A 82 19.68 3.79 -10.98
C ALA A 82 20.86 4.77 -10.92
N GLY A 83 20.57 6.01 -10.62
CA GLY A 83 21.56 7.08 -10.53
C GLY A 83 20.93 8.46 -10.44
N GLY A 84 21.75 9.46 -10.70
CA GLY A 84 21.37 10.86 -10.63
C GLY A 84 22.29 11.66 -9.68
N PRO A 85 21.99 12.95 -9.46
CA PRO A 85 20.81 13.67 -9.93
C PRO A 85 20.84 14.06 -11.42
N TYR A 86 19.68 14.05 -12.04
CA TYR A 86 19.46 14.39 -13.44
C TYR A 86 18.49 15.56 -13.59
N THR A 87 18.39 16.06 -14.82
CA THR A 87 17.38 17.03 -15.23
C THR A 87 16.52 16.50 -16.38
N VAL A 88 15.27 16.95 -16.44
CA VAL A 88 14.38 16.75 -17.57
C VAL A 88 13.84 18.10 -17.99
N THR A 89 13.97 18.44 -19.27
CA THR A 89 13.51 19.71 -19.83
C THR A 89 12.28 19.48 -20.70
N PHE A 90 11.21 20.18 -20.38
CA PHE A 90 9.96 20.21 -21.13
C PHE A 90 9.87 21.52 -21.89
N ASP A 91 9.49 21.52 -23.16
CA ASP A 91 9.44 22.72 -23.98
C ASP A 91 8.28 22.68 -24.97
N ASP A 92 7.39 23.68 -24.91
CA ASP A 92 6.35 23.95 -25.88
C ASP A 92 6.54 25.33 -26.58
N GLY A 93 7.75 25.86 -26.46
CA GLY A 93 8.16 27.23 -26.84
C GLY A 93 8.73 28.03 -25.67
N THR A 94 8.48 27.58 -24.43
CA THR A 94 9.06 28.10 -23.20
C THR A 94 9.61 26.93 -22.38
N PRO A 95 10.94 26.81 -22.22
CA PRO A 95 11.54 25.68 -21.50
C PRO A 95 11.17 25.69 -20.02
N LYS A 96 10.84 24.49 -19.50
CA LYS A 96 10.64 24.18 -18.10
C LYS A 96 11.56 23.04 -17.69
N VAL A 97 12.47 23.30 -16.75
CA VAL A 97 13.47 22.33 -16.30
C VAL A 97 13.07 21.79 -14.93
N LEU A 98 12.97 20.47 -14.82
CA LEU A 98 12.95 19.78 -13.53
C LEU A 98 14.36 19.30 -13.20
N SER A 99 14.76 19.53 -11.96
CA SER A 99 16.09 19.20 -11.47
C SER A 99 16.07 18.27 -10.26
N ASN A 100 17.25 17.80 -9.87
CA ASN A 100 17.41 16.89 -8.73
C ASN A 100 16.59 15.60 -8.87
N ILE A 101 16.45 15.10 -10.09
CA ILE A 101 15.72 13.87 -10.40
C ILE A 101 16.62 12.68 -10.16
N LEU A 102 16.15 11.70 -9.41
CA LEU A 102 16.81 10.42 -9.23
C LEU A 102 16.09 9.33 -10.03
N ILE A 103 16.88 8.40 -10.53
CA ILE A 103 16.41 7.16 -11.14
C ILE A 103 16.63 6.03 -10.14
N GLY A 104 15.59 5.27 -9.83
CA GLY A 104 15.64 4.19 -8.86
C GLY A 104 14.37 3.37 -8.82
N GLU A 105 13.93 3.01 -7.64
CA GLU A 105 12.75 2.20 -7.41
C GLU A 105 11.61 3.06 -6.85
N LEU A 106 10.48 3.10 -7.56
CA LEU A 106 9.31 3.90 -7.21
C LEU A 106 8.17 3.01 -6.74
N TRP A 107 7.68 3.25 -5.52
CA TRP A 107 6.61 2.49 -4.90
C TRP A 107 5.45 3.38 -4.46
N LEU A 108 4.22 2.92 -4.73
CA LEU A 108 3.00 3.50 -4.20
C LEU A 108 2.64 2.80 -2.89
N CYS A 109 2.44 3.60 -1.83
CA CYS A 109 2.14 3.14 -0.48
C CYS A 109 0.74 3.62 -0.11
N SER A 110 -0.23 2.73 0.01
CA SER A 110 -1.62 3.10 0.20
C SER A 110 -2.31 2.29 1.30
N GLY A 111 -3.48 2.69 1.70
CA GLY A 111 -4.26 2.06 2.74
C GLY A 111 -4.91 3.03 3.71
N GLN A 112 -5.02 2.63 4.97
CA GLN A 112 -5.65 3.44 6.00
C GLN A 112 -4.66 3.88 7.10
N SER A 113 -5.12 4.07 8.31
CA SER A 113 -4.34 4.68 9.41
C SER A 113 -3.00 4.01 9.71
N ASN A 114 -2.88 2.70 9.59
CA ASN A 114 -1.61 2.00 9.81
C ASN A 114 -0.59 2.20 8.67
N MET A 115 -1.04 2.56 7.45
CA MET A 115 -0.15 3.09 6.42
C MET A 115 0.10 4.58 6.60
N GLU A 116 -0.91 5.34 7.00
CA GLU A 116 -0.80 6.80 7.16
C GLU A 116 0.03 7.22 8.39
N MET A 117 0.03 6.43 9.45
CA MET A 117 0.65 6.77 10.75
C MET A 117 2.08 7.30 10.58
N PRO A 118 2.33 8.56 10.98
CA PRO A 118 3.64 9.16 10.81
C PRO A 118 4.66 8.57 11.80
N MET A 119 5.95 8.70 11.47
CA MET A 119 7.04 8.23 12.34
C MET A 119 6.94 8.80 13.77
N LYS A 120 6.49 10.02 13.94
CA LYS A 120 6.25 10.61 15.27
C LYS A 120 5.10 9.96 16.05
N GLY A 121 4.32 9.10 15.41
CA GLY A 121 3.12 8.49 15.97
C GLY A 121 1.89 9.39 15.90
N PHE A 122 0.76 8.84 16.35
CA PHE A 122 -0.45 9.60 16.64
C PHE A 122 -0.48 10.05 18.11
N LYS A 123 -1.40 10.93 18.46
CA LYS A 123 -1.57 11.38 19.84
C LYS A 123 -1.76 10.17 20.78
N ASN A 124 -0.90 10.05 21.80
CA ASN A 124 -0.88 8.93 22.77
C ASN A 124 -0.62 7.54 22.15
N GLN A 125 -0.17 7.48 20.92
CA GLN A 125 0.11 6.24 20.20
C GLN A 125 1.49 6.36 19.52
N PRO A 126 2.56 5.88 20.18
CA PRO A 126 3.91 6.03 19.66
C PRO A 126 4.23 4.99 18.59
N VAL A 127 5.22 5.31 17.76
CA VAL A 127 5.96 4.33 16.97
C VAL A 127 7.21 3.95 17.75
N GLU A 128 7.45 2.66 17.90
CA GLU A 128 8.62 2.12 18.61
C GLU A 128 9.93 2.57 17.94
N ASN A 129 10.91 2.97 18.71
CA ASN A 129 12.22 3.48 18.27
C ASN A 129 12.18 4.75 17.39
N ALA A 130 11.03 5.38 17.22
CA ALA A 130 10.82 6.47 16.27
C ALA A 130 11.84 7.61 16.43
N ASN A 131 12.12 8.04 17.67
CA ASN A 131 13.01 9.18 17.90
C ASN A 131 14.44 8.94 17.37
N MET A 132 14.96 7.74 17.60
CA MET A 132 16.30 7.37 17.12
C MET A 132 16.32 7.13 15.60
N ASP A 133 15.26 6.54 15.06
CA ASP A 133 15.14 6.32 13.61
C ASP A 133 14.96 7.65 12.86
N ILE A 134 14.21 8.58 13.41
CA ILE A 134 14.11 9.96 12.89
C ILE A 134 15.48 10.63 12.91
N LEU A 135 16.21 10.56 14.02
CA LEU A 135 17.56 11.16 14.16
C LEU A 135 18.51 10.65 13.08
N ARG A 136 18.44 9.37 12.73
CA ARG A 136 19.32 8.69 11.76
C ARG A 136 18.80 8.74 10.31
N SER A 137 17.72 9.45 10.04
CA SER A 137 16.97 9.33 8.77
C SER A 137 17.56 10.10 7.59
N ARG A 138 18.57 10.94 7.78
CA ARG A 138 19.14 11.72 6.68
C ARG A 138 19.69 10.83 5.57
N ASN A 139 19.01 10.86 4.43
CA ASN A 139 19.42 10.12 3.24
C ASN A 139 18.80 10.76 1.98
N PRO A 140 19.59 11.47 1.15
CA PRO A 140 19.07 12.12 -0.06
C PRO A 140 18.61 11.14 -1.15
N LYS A 141 18.95 9.85 -1.05
CA LYS A 141 18.49 8.80 -1.98
C LYS A 141 17.11 8.27 -1.64
N ILE A 142 16.56 8.59 -0.47
CA ILE A 142 15.16 8.25 -0.13
C ILE A 142 14.33 9.50 -0.29
N ARG A 143 13.33 9.44 -1.17
CA ARG A 143 12.46 10.57 -1.51
C ARG A 143 11.03 10.27 -1.13
N LEU A 144 10.39 11.25 -0.54
CA LEU A 144 9.11 11.15 0.15
C LEU A 144 8.09 12.06 -0.51
N PHE A 145 6.93 11.51 -0.88
CA PHE A 145 5.81 12.28 -1.39
C PHE A 145 4.53 11.86 -0.66
N THR A 146 3.91 12.78 0.07
CA THR A 146 2.62 12.53 0.73
C THR A 146 1.52 13.21 -0.06
N VAL A 147 0.57 12.42 -0.55
CA VAL A 147 -0.65 12.90 -1.19
C VAL A 147 -1.57 13.50 -0.11
N LYS A 148 -1.93 14.76 -0.26
CA LYS A 148 -2.89 15.41 0.64
C LYS A 148 -4.24 14.69 0.59
N ARG A 149 -4.85 14.47 1.75
CA ARG A 149 -6.19 13.90 1.87
C ARG A 149 -7.18 14.66 1.00
N THR A 150 -7.78 13.97 0.04
CA THR A 150 -8.74 14.54 -0.90
C THR A 150 -9.85 13.53 -1.16
N SER A 151 -11.07 13.92 -0.87
CA SER A 151 -12.27 13.11 -1.04
C SER A 151 -13.22 13.83 -1.99
N THR A 152 -13.50 13.21 -3.14
CA THR A 152 -14.30 13.85 -4.20
C THR A 152 -15.30 12.88 -4.81
N PHE A 153 -16.42 13.44 -5.26
CA PHE A 153 -17.43 12.68 -5.99
C PHE A 153 -16.98 12.35 -7.42
N THR A 154 -16.27 13.27 -8.06
CA THR A 154 -15.73 13.12 -9.43
C THR A 154 -14.22 12.91 -9.40
N PRO A 155 -13.65 12.15 -10.36
CA PRO A 155 -12.21 11.97 -10.45
C PRO A 155 -11.45 13.29 -10.61
N GLU A 156 -10.43 13.48 -9.78
CA GLU A 156 -9.49 14.60 -9.90
C GLU A 156 -8.41 14.29 -10.94
N ASN A 157 -7.78 15.33 -11.48
CA ASN A 157 -6.71 15.22 -12.46
C ASN A 157 -5.31 15.43 -11.88
N ASP A 158 -5.22 15.93 -10.66
CA ASP A 158 -3.96 16.15 -9.95
C ASP A 158 -4.12 15.90 -8.47
N VAL A 159 -3.00 15.70 -7.80
CA VAL A 159 -2.89 15.60 -6.34
C VAL A 159 -2.16 16.82 -5.80
N THR A 160 -2.33 17.10 -4.53
CA THR A 160 -1.51 18.08 -3.81
C THR A 160 -0.44 17.35 -3.00
N GLY A 161 0.79 17.75 -3.19
CA GLY A 161 1.96 17.18 -2.50
C GLY A 161 3.25 17.69 -3.11
N SER A 162 4.36 17.35 -2.49
CA SER A 162 5.70 17.69 -2.99
C SER A 162 6.71 16.62 -2.59
N TRP A 163 7.73 16.44 -3.42
CA TRP A 163 8.86 15.58 -3.12
C TRP A 163 9.77 16.21 -2.06
N LYS A 164 10.21 15.39 -1.11
CA LYS A 164 11.15 15.80 -0.06
C LYS A 164 12.23 14.74 0.10
N GLU A 165 13.44 15.16 0.39
CA GLU A 165 14.50 14.25 0.79
C GLU A 165 14.26 13.75 2.22
N ALA A 166 14.62 12.52 2.51
CA ALA A 166 14.56 11.98 3.86
C ALA A 166 15.55 12.73 4.76
N SER A 167 15.03 13.27 5.85
CA SER A 167 15.75 13.95 6.91
C SER A 167 14.95 13.90 8.20
N PRO A 168 15.53 14.22 9.36
CA PRO A 168 14.75 14.27 10.59
C PRO A 168 13.49 15.13 10.49
N ALA A 169 13.57 16.29 9.83
CA ALA A 169 12.44 17.20 9.67
C ALA A 169 11.33 16.65 8.79
N THR A 170 11.65 15.84 7.78
CA THR A 170 10.68 15.31 6.82
C THR A 170 10.15 13.93 7.19
N VAL A 171 11.01 13.05 7.71
CA VAL A 171 10.65 11.68 8.09
C VAL A 171 9.70 11.66 9.30
N ARG A 172 9.86 12.60 10.24
CA ARG A 172 9.00 12.62 11.44
C ARG A 172 7.49 12.68 11.11
N ASP A 173 7.12 13.35 10.03
CA ASP A 173 5.74 13.54 9.60
C ASP A 173 5.32 12.59 8.46
N PHE A 174 6.23 11.72 8.05
CA PHE A 174 5.99 10.77 6.95
C PHE A 174 5.56 9.39 7.47
N SER A 175 4.82 8.62 6.66
CA SER A 175 4.41 7.24 6.97
C SER A 175 5.54 6.41 7.53
N ALA A 176 5.38 5.88 8.73
CA ALA A 176 6.36 4.99 9.36
C ALA A 176 6.49 3.68 8.57
N THR A 177 5.39 3.05 8.21
CA THR A 177 5.40 1.80 7.45
C THR A 177 6.10 1.96 6.11
N ALA A 178 5.77 2.99 5.35
CA ALA A 178 6.40 3.27 4.06
C ALA A 178 7.89 3.60 4.20
N TYR A 179 8.26 4.39 5.21
CA TYR A 179 9.65 4.74 5.46
C TYR A 179 10.50 3.51 5.80
N TYR A 180 10.04 2.65 6.69
CA TYR A 180 10.78 1.43 7.04
C TYR A 180 10.91 0.47 5.85
N PHE A 181 9.87 0.37 5.02
CA PHE A 181 9.94 -0.35 3.74
C PHE A 181 11.03 0.23 2.82
N GLY A 182 10.96 1.52 2.54
CA GLY A 182 11.88 2.19 1.61
C GLY A 182 13.31 2.23 2.13
N ARG A 183 13.50 2.37 3.43
CA ARG A 183 14.82 2.33 4.07
C ARG A 183 15.53 1.00 3.83
N LEU A 184 14.85 -0.11 4.06
CA LEU A 184 15.43 -1.43 3.87
C LEU A 184 15.68 -1.72 2.39
N VAL A 185 14.76 -1.37 1.49
CA VAL A 185 14.96 -1.53 0.04
C VAL A 185 16.18 -0.71 -0.43
N ASN A 186 16.31 0.53 0.01
CA ASN A 186 17.47 1.37 -0.31
C ASN A 186 18.78 0.78 0.23
N GLU A 187 18.77 0.31 1.47
CA GLU A 187 19.96 -0.29 2.11
C GLU A 187 20.45 -1.52 1.35
N ILE A 188 19.54 -2.42 1.00
CA ILE A 188 19.91 -3.71 0.40
C ILE A 188 20.27 -3.59 -1.09
N LEU A 189 19.51 -2.77 -1.83
CA LEU A 189 19.73 -2.60 -3.27
C LEU A 189 20.75 -1.51 -3.62
N ASP A 190 21.07 -0.65 -2.69
CA ASP A 190 21.91 0.56 -2.87
C ASP A 190 21.46 1.42 -4.07
N VAL A 191 20.15 1.63 -4.18
CA VAL A 191 19.55 2.46 -5.23
C VAL A 191 18.64 3.51 -4.61
N PRO A 192 18.40 4.66 -5.29
CA PRO A 192 17.37 5.60 -4.88
C PRO A 192 16.00 4.94 -4.78
N VAL A 193 15.22 5.34 -3.77
CA VAL A 193 13.86 4.86 -3.55
C VAL A 193 12.93 6.05 -3.41
N GLY A 194 11.88 6.07 -4.22
CA GLY A 194 10.77 7.01 -4.12
C GLY A 194 9.54 6.34 -3.49
N LEU A 195 8.98 6.99 -2.49
CA LEU A 195 7.81 6.53 -1.75
C LEU A 195 6.68 7.56 -1.90
N ILE A 196 5.59 7.14 -2.53
CA ILE A 196 4.38 7.96 -2.67
C ILE A 196 3.34 7.39 -1.74
N VAL A 197 2.95 8.17 -0.74
CA VAL A 197 1.93 7.77 0.23
C VAL A 197 0.59 8.41 -0.12
N ALA A 198 -0.39 7.56 -0.44
CA ALA A 198 -1.79 7.92 -0.63
C ALA A 198 -2.61 7.08 0.35
N ALA A 199 -2.82 7.58 1.55
CA ALA A 199 -3.49 6.88 2.63
C ALA A 199 -4.38 7.82 3.45
N TRP A 200 -5.46 7.26 4.02
CA TRP A 200 -6.35 8.01 4.91
C TRP A 200 -6.88 7.10 6.01
N GLY A 201 -6.66 7.48 7.24
CA GLY A 201 -7.11 6.74 8.42
C GLY A 201 -8.62 6.50 8.44
N GLY A 202 -9.02 5.30 8.91
CA GLY A 202 -10.43 4.91 8.95
C GLY A 202 -11.08 4.70 7.58
N SER A 203 -10.30 4.53 6.51
CA SER A 203 -10.86 4.30 5.19
C SER A 203 -11.22 2.83 4.95
N ALA A 204 -12.39 2.64 4.34
CA ALA A 204 -12.85 1.34 3.88
C ALA A 204 -12.20 0.99 2.52
N CYS A 205 -12.07 -0.30 2.23
CA CYS A 205 -11.57 -0.78 0.94
C CYS A 205 -12.36 -0.16 -0.24
N GLU A 206 -13.68 -0.08 -0.11
CA GLU A 206 -14.61 0.47 -1.10
C GLU A 206 -14.29 1.92 -1.49
N ALA A 207 -13.73 2.71 -0.59
CA ALA A 207 -13.38 4.11 -0.88
C ALA A 207 -12.27 4.25 -1.93
N TRP A 208 -11.47 3.20 -2.12
CA TRP A 208 -10.34 3.14 -3.05
C TRP A 208 -10.68 2.41 -4.37
N MET A 209 -11.96 2.25 -4.66
CA MET A 209 -12.47 1.51 -5.81
C MET A 209 -13.37 2.39 -6.69
N THR A 210 -13.53 1.99 -7.95
CA THR A 210 -14.48 2.67 -8.84
C THR A 210 -15.91 2.20 -8.62
N ALA A 211 -16.88 3.01 -8.99
CA ALA A 211 -18.30 2.63 -8.96
C ALA A 211 -18.58 1.38 -9.81
N ASP A 212 -17.90 1.24 -10.93
CA ASP A 212 -18.09 0.12 -11.84
C ASP A 212 -17.63 -1.21 -11.22
N TRP A 213 -16.50 -1.23 -10.55
CA TRP A 213 -16.03 -2.44 -9.83
C TRP A 213 -16.95 -2.81 -8.67
N LEU A 214 -17.52 -1.80 -7.99
CA LEU A 214 -18.38 -2.00 -6.83
C LEU A 214 -19.80 -2.51 -7.18
N LYS A 215 -20.20 -2.52 -8.45
CA LYS A 215 -21.47 -3.13 -8.89
C LYS A 215 -21.57 -4.63 -8.54
N ALA A 216 -20.44 -5.31 -8.39
CA ALA A 216 -20.41 -6.71 -7.95
C ALA A 216 -20.72 -6.87 -6.44
N PHE A 217 -20.81 -5.78 -5.67
CA PHE A 217 -21.00 -5.76 -4.22
C PHE A 217 -22.30 -4.99 -3.89
N PRO A 218 -23.47 -5.65 -3.83
CA PRO A 218 -24.76 -4.97 -3.67
C PRO A 218 -24.89 -4.13 -2.40
N ASP A 219 -24.16 -4.49 -1.34
CA ASP A 219 -24.17 -3.79 -0.06
C ASP A 219 -23.36 -2.48 -0.08
N ALA A 220 -22.53 -2.29 -1.09
CA ALA A 220 -21.77 -1.05 -1.25
C ALA A 220 -22.70 0.09 -1.66
N LYS A 221 -22.78 1.11 -0.82
CA LYS A 221 -23.62 2.30 -1.04
C LYS A 221 -22.88 3.31 -1.92
N ILE A 222 -22.88 3.09 -3.22
CA ILE A 222 -22.21 3.94 -4.20
C ILE A 222 -22.92 5.30 -4.24
N PRO A 223 -22.22 6.45 -4.03
CA PRO A 223 -22.83 7.76 -4.10
C PRO A 223 -23.31 8.09 -5.51
N ARG A 224 -24.46 8.74 -5.63
CA ARG A 224 -25.06 9.20 -6.89
C ARG A 224 -24.84 10.68 -7.12
N SER A 225 -24.48 11.39 -6.05
CA SER A 225 -24.21 12.83 -6.07
C SER A 225 -23.25 13.18 -4.94
N GLU A 226 -22.72 14.38 -4.97
CA GLU A 226 -21.83 14.90 -3.94
C GLU A 226 -22.49 14.94 -2.57
N THR A 227 -23.81 15.15 -2.51
CA THR A 227 -24.58 15.16 -1.25
C THR A 227 -24.68 13.78 -0.58
N ASP A 228 -24.41 12.71 -1.31
CA ASP A 228 -24.39 11.35 -0.78
C ASP A 228 -23.10 11.02 -0.02
N ILE A 229 -22.07 11.86 -0.11
CA ILE A 229 -20.81 11.69 0.61
C ILE A 229 -21.04 12.02 2.09
N LYS A 230 -21.43 11.02 2.87
CA LYS A 230 -21.67 11.15 4.32
C LYS A 230 -20.37 11.02 5.14
N SER A 231 -19.41 10.31 4.62
CA SER A 231 -18.09 10.14 5.22
C SER A 231 -17.02 10.37 4.17
N LYS A 232 -16.06 11.25 4.46
CA LYS A 232 -14.98 11.60 3.51
C LYS A 232 -14.02 10.45 3.23
N ASN A 233 -13.91 9.50 4.13
CA ASN A 233 -12.94 8.41 4.05
C ASN A 233 -13.55 7.01 3.93
N ARG A 234 -14.87 6.86 4.15
CA ARG A 234 -15.57 5.56 4.07
C ARG A 234 -16.50 5.44 2.88
N THR A 235 -17.01 6.56 2.38
CA THR A 235 -17.93 6.53 1.23
C THR A 235 -17.24 5.88 0.04
N PRO A 236 -17.87 4.90 -0.63
CA PRO A 236 -17.31 4.26 -1.80
C PRO A 236 -16.84 5.27 -2.86
N THR A 237 -15.73 4.99 -3.51
CA THR A 237 -15.13 5.71 -4.64
C THR A 237 -14.41 7.02 -4.34
N VAL A 238 -14.68 7.68 -3.23
CA VAL A 238 -14.24 9.08 -3.04
C VAL A 238 -12.74 9.26 -2.89
N LEU A 239 -12.02 8.27 -2.39
CA LEU A 239 -10.55 8.31 -2.27
C LEU A 239 -9.86 7.84 -3.55
N TYR A 240 -10.47 6.89 -4.26
CA TYR A 240 -10.05 6.58 -5.62
C TYR A 240 -10.07 7.86 -6.48
N ASN A 241 -11.19 8.57 -6.47
CA ASN A 241 -11.37 9.79 -7.24
C ASN A 241 -10.38 10.91 -6.85
N GLY A 242 -10.21 11.15 -5.56
CA GLY A 242 -9.43 12.29 -5.07
C GLY A 242 -7.93 12.04 -4.95
N MET A 243 -7.50 10.81 -4.69
CA MET A 243 -6.12 10.52 -4.31
C MET A 243 -5.42 9.52 -5.22
N LEU A 244 -6.15 8.63 -5.88
CA LEU A 244 -5.57 7.58 -6.71
C LEU A 244 -5.68 7.87 -8.20
N HIS A 245 -6.85 8.27 -8.68
CA HIS A 245 -7.09 8.53 -10.09
C HIS A 245 -6.04 9.48 -10.74
N PRO A 246 -5.59 10.56 -10.05
CA PRO A 246 -4.57 11.43 -10.62
C PRO A 246 -3.19 10.78 -10.80
N LEU A 247 -2.93 9.67 -10.13
CA LEU A 247 -1.65 8.94 -10.17
C LEU A 247 -1.65 7.80 -11.18
N ILE A 248 -2.81 7.42 -11.71
CA ILE A 248 -2.94 6.28 -12.64
C ILE A 248 -2.07 6.50 -13.87
N GLY A 249 -1.31 5.46 -14.21
CA GLY A 249 -0.37 5.49 -15.33
C GLY A 249 1.04 5.95 -14.96
N LEU A 250 1.27 6.39 -13.71
CA LEU A 250 2.62 6.63 -13.21
C LEU A 250 3.42 5.32 -13.24
N THR A 251 4.53 5.32 -13.97
CA THR A 251 5.38 4.14 -14.04
C THR A 251 6.08 3.90 -12.71
N MET A 252 5.79 2.78 -12.08
CA MET A 252 6.28 2.42 -10.75
C MET A 252 6.67 0.94 -10.69
N LYS A 253 7.37 0.52 -9.65
CA LYS A 253 7.67 -0.89 -9.44
C LYS A 253 6.44 -1.64 -8.95
N GLY A 254 5.76 -1.14 -7.96
CA GLY A 254 4.60 -1.80 -7.37
C GLY A 254 3.95 -1.02 -6.25
N VAL A 255 3.09 -1.72 -5.52
CA VAL A 255 2.28 -1.18 -4.42
C VAL A 255 2.58 -1.92 -3.14
N ILE A 256 2.64 -1.17 -2.03
CA ILE A 256 2.47 -1.72 -0.68
C ILE A 256 1.18 -1.16 -0.09
N TRP A 257 0.42 -2.03 0.59
CA TRP A 257 -0.93 -1.73 1.07
C TRP A 257 -1.11 -2.16 2.54
N TYR A 258 -1.73 -1.30 3.37
CA TYR A 258 -2.05 -1.63 4.74
C TYR A 258 -3.44 -1.09 5.09
N GLN A 259 -4.45 -1.95 4.99
CA GLN A 259 -5.86 -1.64 5.22
C GLN A 259 -6.61 -2.93 5.57
N GLY A 260 -7.73 -2.84 6.21
CA GLY A 260 -8.62 -3.94 6.55
C GLY A 260 -9.40 -3.67 7.83
N GLU A 261 -8.85 -2.87 8.72
CA GLU A 261 -9.43 -2.57 10.03
C GLU A 261 -10.83 -1.94 9.91
N ASP A 262 -11.06 -1.08 8.92
CA ASP A 262 -12.39 -0.49 8.70
C ASP A 262 -13.41 -1.45 8.06
N ASN A 263 -12.94 -2.55 7.51
CA ASN A 263 -13.78 -3.64 6.99
C ASN A 263 -13.98 -4.79 8.00
N TRP A 264 -13.59 -4.62 9.25
CA TRP A 264 -13.54 -5.65 10.28
C TRP A 264 -14.84 -6.44 10.46
N ASN A 265 -15.98 -5.83 10.22
CA ASN A 265 -17.31 -6.44 10.34
C ASN A 265 -17.89 -6.95 9.00
N ARG A 266 -17.11 -6.96 7.93
CA ARG A 266 -17.50 -7.36 6.58
C ARG A 266 -16.53 -8.37 5.95
N ALA A 267 -16.02 -9.30 6.76
CA ALA A 267 -15.04 -10.29 6.33
C ALA A 267 -15.55 -11.17 5.17
N HIS A 268 -16.84 -11.48 5.14
CA HIS A 268 -17.46 -12.35 4.14
C HIS A 268 -17.34 -11.85 2.69
N THR A 269 -17.18 -10.55 2.48
CA THR A 269 -16.99 -9.95 1.13
C THR A 269 -15.58 -9.49 0.88
N TYR A 270 -14.72 -9.43 1.90
CA TYR A 270 -13.42 -8.74 1.80
C TYR A 270 -12.45 -9.40 0.82
N ALA A 271 -12.37 -10.72 0.79
CA ALA A 271 -11.45 -11.40 -0.13
C ALA A 271 -11.79 -11.09 -1.60
N ASP A 272 -13.07 -11.12 -1.96
CA ASP A 272 -13.53 -10.79 -3.31
C ASP A 272 -13.35 -9.30 -3.62
N MET A 273 -13.64 -8.44 -2.65
CA MET A 273 -13.49 -6.98 -2.79
C MET A 273 -12.03 -6.56 -2.96
N PHE A 274 -11.15 -7.06 -2.13
CA PHE A 274 -9.72 -6.75 -2.23
C PHE A 274 -9.10 -7.33 -3.49
N THR A 275 -9.49 -8.52 -3.91
CA THR A 275 -9.11 -9.10 -5.21
C THR A 275 -9.56 -8.18 -6.36
N THR A 276 -10.78 -7.69 -6.32
CA THR A 276 -11.33 -6.76 -7.32
C THR A 276 -10.56 -5.44 -7.33
N LEU A 277 -10.20 -4.91 -6.16
CA LEU A 277 -9.37 -3.70 -6.05
C LEU A 277 -8.01 -3.89 -6.74
N ILE A 278 -7.29 -4.96 -6.41
CA ILE A 278 -5.95 -5.23 -6.97
C ILE A 278 -6.03 -5.37 -8.50
N ASN A 279 -6.96 -6.17 -8.99
CA ASN A 279 -7.15 -6.39 -10.42
C ASN A 279 -7.58 -5.11 -11.13
N GLY A 280 -8.44 -4.32 -10.51
CA GLY A 280 -8.88 -3.02 -11.03
C GLY A 280 -7.73 -2.02 -11.14
N TRP A 281 -6.93 -1.87 -10.10
CA TRP A 281 -5.74 -0.99 -10.15
C TRP A 281 -4.77 -1.44 -11.24
N ARG A 282 -4.50 -2.74 -11.36
CA ARG A 282 -3.63 -3.28 -12.41
C ARG A 282 -4.17 -3.00 -13.82
N THR A 283 -5.47 -3.16 -14.02
CA THR A 283 -6.12 -2.86 -15.31
C THR A 283 -5.99 -1.38 -15.68
N GLU A 284 -6.25 -0.48 -14.73
CA GLU A 284 -6.15 0.97 -14.95
C GLU A 284 -4.70 1.41 -15.18
N TRP A 285 -3.74 0.86 -14.44
CA TRP A 285 -2.32 1.20 -14.57
C TRP A 285 -1.68 0.73 -15.87
N LYS A 286 -2.20 -0.34 -16.46
CA LYS A 286 -1.68 -0.94 -17.69
C LYS A 286 -0.19 -1.32 -17.63
N GLN A 287 0.25 -1.80 -16.48
CA GLN A 287 1.61 -2.31 -16.24
C GLN A 287 1.63 -3.82 -15.97
N GLY A 288 0.61 -4.56 -16.40
CA GLY A 288 0.49 -5.99 -16.10
C GLY A 288 0.29 -6.26 -14.60
N ASP A 289 0.71 -7.43 -14.19
CA ASP A 289 0.61 -7.87 -12.80
C ASP A 289 1.78 -7.33 -11.97
N PHE A 290 1.87 -6.03 -11.82
CA PHE A 290 2.90 -5.42 -10.98
C PHE A 290 2.80 -5.93 -9.53
N PRO A 291 3.93 -6.00 -8.78
CA PRO A 291 3.92 -6.45 -7.40
C PRO A 291 2.93 -5.68 -6.52
N PHE A 292 2.13 -6.41 -5.77
CA PHE A 292 1.20 -5.85 -4.81
C PHE A 292 1.34 -6.59 -3.47
N TYR A 293 2.07 -5.99 -2.54
CA TYR A 293 2.33 -6.56 -1.22
C TYR A 293 1.52 -5.84 -0.17
N TYR A 294 0.98 -6.58 0.80
CA TYR A 294 0.10 -6.00 1.80
C TYR A 294 0.29 -6.57 3.19
N CYS A 295 -0.04 -5.79 4.19
CA CYS A 295 -0.10 -6.25 5.57
C CYS A 295 -1.45 -6.91 5.85
N GLN A 296 -1.43 -8.04 6.54
CA GLN A 296 -2.59 -8.55 7.27
C GLN A 296 -2.84 -7.65 8.49
N ILE A 297 -4.10 -7.41 8.84
CA ILE A 297 -4.39 -6.63 10.05
C ILE A 297 -3.76 -7.30 11.28
N ALA A 298 -3.20 -6.49 12.17
CA ALA A 298 -2.64 -6.95 13.42
C ALA A 298 -3.73 -7.33 14.43
N PRO A 299 -3.47 -8.24 15.37
CA PRO A 299 -4.39 -8.53 16.46
C PRO A 299 -4.70 -7.31 17.31
N TYR A 300 -5.97 -7.13 17.65
CA TYR A 300 -6.48 -6.07 18.48
C TYR A 300 -7.79 -6.49 19.13
N ASP A 301 -8.06 -6.04 20.35
CA ASP A 301 -9.36 -6.31 21.00
C ASP A 301 -10.47 -5.44 20.39
N TYR A 302 -11.09 -5.96 19.35
CA TYR A 302 -12.19 -5.27 18.66
C TYR A 302 -13.45 -5.09 19.53
N GLY A 303 -13.53 -5.72 20.67
CA GLY A 303 -14.55 -5.45 21.67
C GLY A 303 -14.54 -3.99 22.16
N ILE A 304 -13.35 -3.35 22.14
CA ILE A 304 -13.19 -1.95 22.57
C ILE A 304 -13.98 -0.97 21.68
N ILE A 305 -14.07 -1.27 20.37
CA ILE A 305 -14.80 -0.43 19.40
C ILE A 305 -16.20 -0.95 19.07
N THR A 306 -16.59 -2.08 19.65
CA THR A 306 -17.94 -2.62 19.47
C THR A 306 -18.93 -1.84 20.33
N GLU A 307 -20.04 -1.41 19.72
CA GLU A 307 -21.09 -0.72 20.44
C GLU A 307 -21.67 -1.58 21.58
N ARG A 308 -21.97 -0.92 22.72
CA ARG A 308 -22.51 -1.60 23.89
C ARG A 308 -23.80 -2.37 23.55
N GLY A 309 -23.83 -3.65 23.90
CA GLY A 309 -24.96 -4.55 23.66
C GLY A 309 -24.98 -5.21 22.29
N LYS A 310 -24.00 -4.92 21.43
CA LYS A 310 -23.78 -5.67 20.20
C LYS A 310 -22.78 -6.82 20.42
N GLU A 311 -22.92 -7.85 19.61
CA GLU A 311 -21.98 -8.97 19.60
C GLU A 311 -20.59 -8.51 19.09
N VAL A 312 -19.54 -8.94 19.77
CA VAL A 312 -18.16 -8.70 19.35
C VAL A 312 -17.84 -9.64 18.19
N ILE A 313 -17.54 -9.07 17.04
CA ILE A 313 -17.20 -9.82 15.83
C ILE A 313 -15.77 -10.33 15.93
N ASN A 314 -15.56 -11.59 15.56
CA ASN A 314 -14.23 -12.18 15.48
C ASN A 314 -13.52 -11.76 14.17
N THR A 315 -12.54 -10.89 14.28
CA THR A 315 -11.77 -10.37 13.13
C THR A 315 -10.72 -11.35 12.59
N ALA A 316 -10.56 -12.51 13.20
CA ALA A 316 -9.78 -13.59 12.61
C ALA A 316 -10.35 -14.01 11.23
N TYR A 317 -11.65 -13.87 11.02
CA TYR A 317 -12.27 -14.06 9.70
C TYR A 317 -11.79 -13.04 8.66
N LEU A 318 -11.53 -11.79 9.05
CA LEU A 318 -10.94 -10.82 8.14
C LEU A 318 -9.49 -11.16 7.82
N ARG A 319 -8.70 -11.58 8.80
CA ARG A 319 -7.33 -12.07 8.55
C ARG A 319 -7.33 -13.27 7.60
N GLU A 320 -8.26 -14.18 7.76
CA GLU A 320 -8.46 -15.31 6.83
C GLU A 320 -8.79 -14.83 5.41
N ALA A 321 -9.69 -13.87 5.27
CA ALA A 321 -10.02 -13.26 3.97
C ALA A 321 -8.80 -12.61 3.32
N GLN A 322 -7.98 -11.89 4.09
CA GLN A 322 -6.73 -11.32 3.59
C GLN A 322 -5.74 -12.39 3.14
N ALA A 323 -5.59 -13.47 3.91
CA ALA A 323 -4.72 -14.59 3.55
C ALA A 323 -5.15 -15.29 2.25
N GLN A 324 -6.44 -15.40 1.99
CA GLN A 324 -6.97 -16.00 0.75
C GLN A 324 -6.54 -15.22 -0.50
N VAL A 325 -6.36 -13.90 -0.41
CA VAL A 325 -6.05 -13.05 -1.57
C VAL A 325 -4.69 -13.39 -2.16
N GLU A 326 -3.65 -13.63 -1.34
CA GLU A 326 -2.33 -13.98 -1.88
C GLU A 326 -2.28 -15.33 -2.60
N HIS A 327 -3.27 -16.20 -2.35
CA HIS A 327 -3.41 -17.50 -3.05
C HIS A 327 -4.27 -17.40 -4.31
N ARG A 328 -5.07 -16.33 -4.44
CA ARG A 328 -5.97 -16.11 -5.59
C ARG A 328 -5.36 -15.20 -6.65
N VAL A 329 -4.53 -14.24 -6.24
CA VAL A 329 -4.05 -13.16 -7.10
C VAL A 329 -2.55 -13.32 -7.33
N PRO A 330 -2.09 -13.45 -8.57
CA PRO A 330 -0.67 -13.60 -8.87
C PRO A 330 0.12 -12.34 -8.49
N ASN A 331 1.40 -12.54 -8.20
CA ASN A 331 2.36 -11.48 -7.85
C ASN A 331 1.90 -10.61 -6.70
N THR A 332 1.33 -11.26 -5.67
CA THR A 332 0.99 -10.67 -4.38
C THR A 332 1.75 -11.36 -3.27
N GLY A 333 1.77 -10.77 -2.11
CA GLY A 333 2.34 -11.34 -0.89
C GLY A 333 1.80 -10.63 0.33
N MET A 334 1.65 -11.36 1.43
CA MET A 334 1.08 -10.85 2.66
C MET A 334 2.11 -10.84 3.78
N ALA A 335 2.33 -9.70 4.40
CA ALA A 335 3.08 -9.56 5.64
C ALA A 335 2.17 -9.92 6.81
N VAL A 336 2.42 -11.04 7.46
CA VAL A 336 1.70 -11.47 8.65
C VAL A 336 2.17 -10.68 9.86
N LEU A 337 1.24 -10.18 10.67
CA LEU A 337 1.50 -9.35 11.85
C LEU A 337 0.91 -9.95 13.14
N LEU A 338 0.70 -11.25 13.20
CA LEU A 338 0.05 -11.90 14.34
C LEU A 338 0.82 -11.74 15.66
N ASP A 339 2.13 -11.50 15.58
CA ASP A 339 3.04 -11.26 16.71
C ASP A 339 3.32 -9.79 17.00
N ALA A 340 2.75 -8.88 16.22
CA ALA A 340 3.08 -7.45 16.25
C ALA A 340 1.90 -6.55 16.62
N GLY A 341 0.77 -7.12 17.05
CA GLY A 341 -0.39 -6.38 17.50
C GLY A 341 -0.28 -5.86 18.93
N MET A 342 -1.26 -5.06 19.32
CA MET A 342 -1.44 -4.56 20.69
C MET A 342 -2.90 -4.75 21.10
N GLU A 343 -3.13 -5.35 22.28
CA GLU A 343 -4.49 -5.65 22.75
C GLU A 343 -5.41 -4.42 22.77
N LYS A 344 -4.89 -3.29 23.26
CA LYS A 344 -5.63 -2.03 23.43
C LYS A 344 -5.26 -0.94 22.42
N GLY A 345 -4.51 -1.28 21.40
CA GLY A 345 -4.04 -0.33 20.38
C GLY A 345 -4.24 -0.85 18.97
N ILE A 346 -5.21 -0.28 18.24
CA ILE A 346 -5.47 -0.63 16.83
C ILE A 346 -4.33 -0.20 15.90
N HIS A 347 -3.47 0.70 16.37
CA HIS A 347 -2.27 1.16 15.67
C HIS A 347 -1.03 0.61 16.36
N PRO A 348 -0.52 -0.57 15.97
CA PRO A 348 0.64 -1.15 16.62
C PRO A 348 1.86 -0.24 16.55
N ALA A 349 2.59 -0.14 17.66
CA ALA A 349 3.79 0.68 17.75
C ALA A 349 4.95 0.13 16.89
N ARG A 350 4.97 -1.19 16.62
CA ARG A 350 6.03 -1.89 15.87
C ARG A 350 5.90 -1.72 14.36
N LYS A 351 5.94 -0.48 13.86
CA LYS A 351 5.82 -0.17 12.43
C LYS A 351 7.03 -0.63 11.61
N GLN A 352 8.21 -0.74 12.24
CA GLN A 352 9.39 -1.30 11.59
C GLN A 352 9.14 -2.74 11.14
N VAL A 353 8.50 -3.55 11.97
CA VAL A 353 8.14 -4.94 11.64
C VAL A 353 7.25 -5.00 10.39
N ALA A 354 6.22 -4.16 10.32
CA ALA A 354 5.33 -4.10 9.16
C ALA A 354 6.09 -3.68 7.89
N GLY A 355 6.83 -2.58 7.94
CA GLY A 355 7.60 -2.07 6.80
C GLY A 355 8.67 -3.05 6.31
N GLU A 356 9.41 -3.66 7.21
CA GLU A 356 10.48 -4.60 6.87
C GLU A 356 9.95 -5.94 6.34
N ARG A 357 8.82 -6.45 6.85
CA ARG A 357 8.18 -7.65 6.30
C ARG A 357 7.64 -7.41 4.88
N LEU A 358 7.09 -6.24 4.61
CA LEU A 358 6.75 -5.84 3.24
C LEU A 358 7.99 -5.75 2.35
N ALA A 359 9.08 -5.20 2.86
CA ALA A 359 10.36 -5.11 2.14
C ALA A 359 10.97 -6.50 1.87
N LEU A 360 10.89 -7.43 2.80
CA LEU A 360 11.32 -8.82 2.59
C LEU A 360 10.56 -9.48 1.45
N LEU A 361 9.26 -9.27 1.35
CA LEU A 361 8.47 -9.75 0.20
C LEU A 361 8.98 -9.15 -1.11
N ALA A 362 9.20 -7.84 -1.16
CA ALA A 362 9.71 -7.17 -2.34
C ALA A 362 11.12 -7.65 -2.69
N LEU A 363 12.04 -7.72 -1.73
CA LEU A 363 13.43 -8.11 -1.93
C LEU A 363 13.56 -9.54 -2.45
N THR A 364 12.78 -10.47 -1.92
CA THR A 364 12.82 -11.89 -2.33
C THR A 364 12.02 -12.16 -3.60
N LYS A 365 10.79 -11.67 -3.71
CA LYS A 365 9.87 -11.98 -4.82
C LYS A 365 10.05 -11.08 -6.04
N THR A 366 10.30 -9.80 -5.85
CA THR A 366 10.47 -8.83 -6.94
C THR A 366 11.94 -8.71 -7.36
N TYR A 367 12.83 -8.58 -6.40
CA TYR A 367 14.27 -8.31 -6.66
C TYR A 367 15.14 -9.57 -6.65
N GLY A 368 14.60 -10.73 -6.34
CA GLY A 368 15.26 -12.01 -6.44
C GLY A 368 16.44 -12.21 -5.48
N ILE A 369 16.44 -11.52 -4.32
CA ILE A 369 17.47 -11.74 -3.29
C ILE A 369 17.36 -13.16 -2.75
N GLU A 370 18.43 -13.92 -2.85
CA GLU A 370 18.54 -15.29 -2.41
C GLU A 370 19.13 -15.41 -1.00
N GLY A 371 18.93 -16.57 -0.36
CA GLY A 371 19.51 -16.86 0.96
C GLY A 371 18.68 -16.38 2.14
N VAL A 372 17.56 -15.73 1.89
CA VAL A 372 16.60 -15.28 2.90
C VAL A 372 15.18 -15.67 2.51
N ASN A 373 14.30 -15.81 3.51
CA ASN A 373 12.88 -16.06 3.32
C ASN A 373 12.08 -14.76 3.47
N GLY A 374 11.21 -14.48 2.53
CA GLY A 374 10.30 -13.31 2.57
C GLY A 374 8.86 -13.64 2.95
N GLU A 375 8.49 -14.91 2.92
CA GLU A 375 7.11 -15.38 3.08
C GLU A 375 6.91 -16.13 4.40
N SER A 376 5.83 -15.80 5.10
CA SER A 376 5.40 -16.51 6.32
C SER A 376 5.00 -17.96 6.03
N PRO A 377 5.15 -18.87 6.99
CA PRO A 377 4.57 -20.20 6.88
C PRO A 377 3.05 -20.12 6.78
N TYR A 378 2.45 -21.10 6.14
CA TYR A 378 1.02 -21.13 5.87
C TYR A 378 0.42 -22.50 6.17
N TYR A 379 -0.77 -22.53 6.74
CA TYR A 379 -1.51 -23.76 6.99
C TYR A 379 -1.77 -24.52 5.69
N LYS A 380 -1.46 -25.83 5.67
CA LYS A 380 -1.67 -26.70 4.53
C LYS A 380 -2.82 -27.68 4.75
N SER A 381 -2.72 -28.52 5.78
CA SER A 381 -3.67 -29.59 6.03
C SER A 381 -3.53 -30.15 7.44
N ILE A 382 -4.52 -30.95 7.85
CA ILE A 382 -4.47 -31.75 9.06
C ILE A 382 -4.57 -33.25 8.75
N GLU A 383 -3.96 -34.05 9.61
CA GLU A 383 -4.16 -35.48 9.74
C GLU A 383 -4.54 -35.79 11.19
N ILE A 384 -5.48 -36.67 11.42
CA ILE A 384 -5.91 -37.05 12.77
C ILE A 384 -5.44 -38.47 13.08
N LYS A 385 -4.67 -38.62 14.13
CA LYS A 385 -4.25 -39.91 14.66
C LYS A 385 -4.76 -40.05 16.09
N ASN A 386 -5.77 -40.89 16.28
CA ASN A 386 -6.42 -41.12 17.58
C ASN A 386 -6.98 -39.79 18.14
N ASP A 387 -6.38 -39.29 19.22
CA ASP A 387 -6.77 -38.06 19.91
C ASP A 387 -5.88 -36.84 19.56
N THR A 388 -5.00 -37.01 18.58
CA THR A 388 -4.00 -35.99 18.21
C THR A 388 -4.23 -35.47 16.79
N VAL A 389 -4.28 -34.16 16.63
CA VAL A 389 -4.29 -33.48 15.32
C VAL A 389 -2.85 -33.16 14.92
N ILE A 390 -2.46 -33.57 13.71
CA ILE A 390 -1.15 -33.29 13.13
C ILE A 390 -1.33 -32.25 12.05
N VAL A 391 -0.77 -31.07 12.27
CA VAL A 391 -0.86 -29.92 11.35
C VAL A 391 0.38 -29.84 10.47
N SER A 392 0.17 -29.77 9.15
CA SER A 392 1.22 -29.54 8.16
C SER A 392 1.14 -28.14 7.58
N PHE A 393 2.31 -27.60 7.21
CA PHE A 393 2.45 -26.24 6.71
C PHE A 393 3.11 -26.18 5.35
N GLU A 394 2.81 -25.14 4.60
CA GLU A 394 3.57 -24.70 3.42
C GLU A 394 4.60 -23.65 3.84
N ARG A 395 5.65 -23.45 3.04
CA ARG A 395 6.72 -22.45 3.24
C ARG A 395 7.47 -22.58 4.57
N ALA A 396 7.38 -23.74 5.24
CA ALA A 396 8.03 -23.96 6.53
C ALA A 396 9.21 -24.93 6.46
N GLY A 397 9.20 -25.83 5.48
CA GLY A 397 10.22 -26.86 5.37
C GLY A 397 10.42 -27.60 6.69
N MET A 398 11.65 -27.63 7.19
CA MET A 398 12.02 -28.25 8.47
C MET A 398 12.24 -27.22 9.61
N TRP A 399 12.00 -25.95 9.36
CA TRP A 399 12.45 -24.85 10.23
C TRP A 399 11.34 -24.21 11.05
N ILE A 400 10.17 -24.86 11.17
CA ILE A 400 9.12 -24.34 12.03
C ILE A 400 9.56 -24.40 13.50
N SER A 401 9.30 -23.33 14.23
CA SER A 401 9.65 -23.20 15.65
C SER A 401 8.56 -22.47 16.43
N GLY A 402 8.46 -22.75 17.72
CA GLY A 402 7.71 -21.92 18.65
C GLY A 402 8.54 -20.75 19.16
N LYS A 403 7.90 -19.79 19.83
CA LYS A 403 8.59 -18.68 20.51
C LYS A 403 9.56 -19.18 21.59
N ASN A 404 9.22 -20.32 22.24
CA ASN A 404 10.04 -21.02 23.21
C ASN A 404 10.63 -22.33 22.66
N CYS A 405 10.93 -22.37 21.38
CA CYS A 405 11.50 -23.46 20.57
C CYS A 405 10.49 -24.52 20.13
N PHE A 406 9.79 -25.21 21.02
CA PHE A 406 9.08 -26.44 20.67
C PHE A 406 7.57 -26.44 20.91
N GLU A 407 7.02 -25.41 21.52
CA GLU A 407 5.63 -25.38 21.96
C GLU A 407 4.90 -24.11 21.50
N SER A 408 3.58 -24.22 21.35
CA SER A 408 2.67 -23.10 21.15
C SER A 408 1.54 -23.15 22.18
N LYS A 409 1.07 -21.95 22.56
CA LYS A 409 -0.04 -21.78 23.52
C LYS A 409 -1.35 -21.37 22.84
N ASN A 410 -1.36 -21.25 21.52
CA ASN A 410 -2.43 -20.60 20.78
C ASN A 410 -3.28 -21.54 19.93
N PHE A 411 -3.23 -22.85 20.22
CA PHE A 411 -4.02 -23.86 19.53
C PHE A 411 -5.26 -24.27 20.31
N GLU A 412 -6.33 -24.53 19.59
CA GLU A 412 -7.59 -25.07 20.08
C GLU A 412 -8.03 -26.22 19.17
N VAL A 413 -8.71 -27.20 19.74
CA VAL A 413 -9.32 -28.33 19.02
C VAL A 413 -10.78 -28.47 19.37
N ALA A 414 -11.57 -29.01 18.44
CA ALA A 414 -12.97 -29.34 18.62
C ALA A 414 -13.28 -30.75 18.10
N GLY A 415 -14.27 -31.38 18.72
CA GLY A 415 -14.91 -32.60 18.22
C GLY A 415 -16.11 -32.30 17.33
N GLU A 416 -16.94 -33.30 17.09
CA GLU A 416 -18.18 -33.22 16.31
C GLU A 416 -19.20 -32.19 16.85
N ASP A 417 -19.11 -31.88 18.15
CA ASP A 417 -19.94 -30.89 18.82
C ASP A 417 -19.59 -29.43 18.45
N LYS A 418 -18.49 -29.22 17.70
CA LYS A 418 -17.99 -27.91 17.26
C LYS A 418 -17.58 -26.97 18.41
N VAL A 419 -17.36 -27.50 19.62
CA VAL A 419 -16.90 -26.74 20.76
C VAL A 419 -15.39 -26.79 20.83
N PHE A 420 -14.74 -25.62 20.77
CA PHE A 420 -13.29 -25.51 20.82
C PHE A 420 -12.77 -25.43 22.26
N TYR A 421 -11.75 -26.22 22.56
CA TYR A 421 -11.04 -26.23 23.84
C TYR A 421 -9.57 -25.95 23.62
N PRO A 422 -8.91 -25.21 24.54
CA PRO A 422 -7.47 -25.05 24.54
C PRO A 422 -6.75 -26.38 24.46
N ALA A 423 -5.71 -26.43 23.65
CA ALA A 423 -4.98 -27.66 23.41
C ALA A 423 -3.49 -27.50 23.68
N LYS A 424 -2.84 -28.56 24.09
CA LYS A 424 -1.39 -28.68 24.12
C LYS A 424 -0.90 -28.83 22.68
N ALA A 425 0.09 -28.03 22.28
CA ALA A 425 0.66 -28.06 20.94
C ALA A 425 2.19 -28.09 21.03
N TRP A 426 2.81 -29.01 20.27
CA TRP A 426 4.25 -29.19 20.25
C TRP A 426 4.73 -29.57 18.84
N ILE A 427 6.00 -29.31 18.55
CA ILE A 427 6.60 -29.50 17.23
C ILE A 427 7.36 -30.81 17.18
N GLU A 428 7.05 -31.63 16.17
CA GLU A 428 7.82 -32.79 15.77
C GLU A 428 8.00 -32.81 14.26
N ARG A 429 9.25 -32.90 13.80
CA ARG A 429 9.59 -33.04 12.36
C ARG A 429 8.86 -32.04 11.46
N SER A 430 8.94 -30.75 11.76
CA SER A 430 8.30 -29.66 11.00
C SER A 430 6.77 -29.67 10.98
N LYS A 431 6.14 -30.43 11.86
CA LYS A 431 4.68 -30.46 12.03
C LYS A 431 4.31 -30.03 13.46
N MET A 432 3.12 -29.50 13.62
CA MET A 432 2.56 -29.19 14.92
C MET A 432 1.61 -30.31 15.33
N LEU A 433 1.85 -30.95 16.46
CA LEU A 433 0.97 -31.94 17.06
C LEU A 433 0.10 -31.23 18.11
N VAL A 434 -1.20 -31.41 18.03
CA VAL A 434 -2.17 -30.69 18.86
C VAL A 434 -3.14 -31.67 19.51
N LYS A 435 -3.29 -31.58 20.85
CA LYS A 435 -4.10 -32.50 21.64
C LYS A 435 -4.72 -31.79 22.84
N SER A 436 -5.98 -32.13 23.13
CA SER A 436 -6.66 -31.74 24.38
C SER A 436 -7.33 -32.93 25.04
N GLU A 437 -7.16 -33.08 26.37
CA GLU A 437 -7.87 -34.10 27.13
C GLU A 437 -9.39 -33.92 27.13
N MET A 438 -9.86 -32.69 26.85
CA MET A 438 -11.28 -32.36 26.74
C MET A 438 -11.90 -32.85 25.43
N VAL A 439 -11.07 -33.22 24.42
CA VAL A 439 -11.52 -33.59 23.08
C VAL A 439 -10.87 -34.91 22.68
N PRO A 440 -11.39 -36.06 23.14
CA PRO A 440 -10.81 -37.39 22.83
C PRO A 440 -10.93 -37.77 21.34
N HIS A 441 -11.85 -37.14 20.60
CA HIS A 441 -12.08 -37.38 19.18
C HIS A 441 -12.09 -36.03 18.41
N PRO A 442 -10.92 -35.42 18.19
CA PRO A 442 -10.85 -34.14 17.50
C PRO A 442 -11.16 -34.29 16.02
N VAL A 443 -11.84 -33.28 15.45
CA VAL A 443 -12.14 -33.18 14.01
C VAL A 443 -11.66 -31.87 13.42
N ALA A 444 -11.35 -30.85 14.25
CA ALA A 444 -10.94 -29.54 13.80
C ALA A 444 -9.88 -28.92 14.73
N VAL A 445 -9.05 -28.07 14.16
CA VAL A 445 -8.02 -27.29 14.86
C VAL A 445 -8.08 -25.82 14.45
N ARG A 446 -7.82 -24.94 15.40
CA ARG A 446 -7.64 -23.50 15.17
C ARG A 446 -6.35 -23.01 15.81
N TYR A 447 -5.70 -22.05 15.17
CA TYR A 447 -4.52 -21.37 15.72
C TYR A 447 -4.76 -19.87 15.76
N GLY A 448 -4.68 -19.27 16.94
CA GLY A 448 -4.81 -17.82 17.12
C GLY A 448 -6.05 -17.22 16.47
N PHE A 449 -7.15 -17.99 16.38
CA PHE A 449 -8.34 -17.59 15.63
C PHE A 449 -9.30 -16.74 16.49
N VAL A 450 -8.76 -15.67 17.05
CA VAL A 450 -9.44 -14.74 17.97
C VAL A 450 -9.04 -13.30 17.63
N ASN A 451 -9.73 -12.32 18.21
CA ASN A 451 -9.44 -10.90 17.96
C ASN A 451 -8.03 -10.51 18.36
N TYR A 452 -7.65 -10.78 19.60
CA TYR A 452 -6.31 -10.53 20.09
C TYR A 452 -5.60 -11.81 20.50
N VAL A 453 -4.39 -11.94 20.01
CA VAL A 453 -3.47 -13.03 20.32
C VAL A 453 -2.05 -12.53 20.08
N GLU A 454 -1.10 -13.06 20.81
CA GLU A 454 0.31 -12.91 20.51
C GLU A 454 0.82 -14.18 19.82
N GLY A 455 1.02 -14.12 18.52
CA GLY A 455 1.48 -15.25 17.71
C GLY A 455 2.83 -15.79 18.21
N ASP A 456 2.97 -17.10 18.22
CA ASP A 456 4.13 -17.79 18.81
C ASP A 456 4.70 -18.94 17.98
N VAL A 457 4.29 -19.05 16.70
CA VAL A 457 4.84 -20.02 15.75
C VAL A 457 5.50 -19.29 14.60
N TYR A 458 6.71 -19.71 14.24
CA TYR A 458 7.57 -19.02 13.27
C TYR A 458 8.24 -19.98 12.29
N CYS A 459 8.65 -19.46 11.15
CA CYS A 459 9.68 -20.00 10.28
C CYS A 459 10.61 -18.86 9.84
N ASP A 460 11.91 -19.01 10.04
CA ASP A 460 12.91 -17.97 9.70
C ASP A 460 12.59 -16.58 10.29
N GLY A 461 12.03 -16.55 11.49
CA GLY A 461 11.62 -15.31 12.16
C GLY A 461 10.33 -14.68 11.63
N LEU A 462 9.68 -15.28 10.64
CA LEU A 462 8.38 -14.84 10.14
C LEU A 462 7.24 -15.63 10.78
N PRO A 463 6.20 -14.97 11.30
CA PRO A 463 5.15 -15.62 12.04
C PRO A 463 4.17 -16.38 11.16
N LEU A 464 3.65 -17.49 11.68
CA LEU A 464 2.47 -18.15 11.15
C LEU A 464 1.25 -17.24 11.36
N GLY A 465 0.42 -17.09 10.34
CA GLY A 465 -0.88 -16.41 10.44
C GLY A 465 -1.91 -17.27 11.17
N SER A 466 -2.93 -16.63 11.76
CA SER A 466 -4.06 -17.36 12.32
C SER A 466 -4.76 -18.18 11.24
N PHE A 467 -5.23 -19.36 11.61
CA PHE A 467 -5.96 -20.22 10.70
C PHE A 467 -6.98 -21.10 11.42
N ARG A 468 -7.87 -21.70 10.65
CA ARG A 468 -8.79 -22.77 11.04
C ARG A 468 -8.82 -23.86 9.99
N SER A 469 -9.03 -25.09 10.43
CA SER A 469 -9.22 -26.24 9.53
C SER A 469 -10.69 -26.49 9.20
N ASP A 470 -11.60 -25.89 9.91
CA ASP A 470 -13.06 -26.00 9.77
C ASP A 470 -13.65 -24.94 8.82
N ASP A 471 -14.94 -25.08 8.56
CA ASP A 471 -15.75 -24.16 7.73
C ASP A 471 -17.00 -23.64 8.48
N TRP A 472 -17.03 -23.77 9.78
CA TRP A 472 -18.15 -23.37 10.66
C TRP A 472 -17.96 -22.07 11.40
#